data_7ba6f1eb0f5bf833d2b9277f5838c537
#
_entry.id   7ba6f1eb0f5bf833d2b9277f5838c537
#
_cell.length_a   1.000
_cell.length_b   1.000
_cell.length_c   1.000
_cell.angle_alpha   90.00
_cell.angle_beta   90.00
_cell.angle_gamma   90.00
#
_symmetry.space_group_name_H-M   'P 1'
#
loop_
_entity.id
_entity.type
_entity.pdbx_description
1 polymer ?
#
loop_
_entity_poly.entity_id
_entity_poly.type
_entity_poly.pdbx_seq_one_letter_code
_entity_poly.pdbx_strand_id
1 'polypeptide(L)'
;MARFKKFTAADASVAVPDEAPPEPTLEAASAFMQRAALTPVPEPGPDLEERMARLTAIKIRYPDPEIAREAVLQAAKVQCMTEFTTEASDKKSCSEVARHLAWAAVGGVVDAKRALKRGPVDERLEVTGAQSPRGHRQVRHVLYTAGRLFHPREYPPERVTPVARTTRKAASYDEIRSFYRVVWELPTPLGMRALALADLSYGVGARAADFKVLRGTAITTVRSQGRAICVVALPNTAGGARQVPVLDPGINSRLIELAARVGDGLVLAPNAEFAERNIVNRISEKLTNKGYPPVRAAALRNRWILDMAERRIPTAMLLQLADVLDLRVLNGLRKELPHFRIPHAITIQQDSLR
;
A
#
# COMPACT_ATOMS: atom_id res chain seq x y z
N MET A 1 24.63 8.07 35.87
CA MET A 1 23.49 9.04 35.90
C MET A 1 23.84 10.27 35.07
N ALA A 2 23.40 10.33 33.81
CA ALA A 2 23.62 11.44 32.90
C ALA A 2 22.44 12.38 33.00
N ARG A 3 22.69 13.63 33.45
CA ARG A 3 21.68 14.70 33.54
C ARG A 3 21.29 15.16 32.14
N PHE A 4 20.05 14.93 31.75
CA PHE A 4 19.47 15.53 30.56
C PHE A 4 19.20 17.02 30.81
N LYS A 5 19.82 17.91 30.00
CA LYS A 5 19.49 19.32 29.96
C LYS A 5 18.06 19.48 29.41
N LYS A 6 17.21 20.15 30.17
CA LYS A 6 15.91 20.65 29.70
C LYS A 6 16.18 21.72 28.64
N PHE A 7 15.77 21.46 27.40
CA PHE A 7 15.69 22.49 26.36
C PHE A 7 14.49 23.40 26.67
N THR A 8 14.75 24.65 26.92
CA THR A 8 13.74 25.70 27.03
C THR A 8 13.44 26.27 25.63
N ALA A 9 12.18 26.61 25.39
CA ALA A 9 11.62 27.03 24.11
C ALA A 9 12.17 28.38 23.56
N ALA A 10 13.29 28.89 24.08
CA ALA A 10 13.83 30.24 23.77
C ALA A 10 14.89 30.27 22.66
N ASP A 11 15.44 29.11 22.22
CA ASP A 11 16.64 29.11 21.36
C ASP A 11 16.39 28.74 19.88
N ALA A 12 15.14 28.72 19.40
CA ALA A 12 14.84 28.46 17.98
C ALA A 12 14.26 29.67 17.27
N SER A 13 15.02 30.77 17.23
CA SER A 13 14.77 31.88 16.28
C SER A 13 15.43 31.52 14.93
N VAL A 14 14.79 30.62 14.16
CA VAL A 14 15.10 30.46 12.74
C VAL A 14 14.43 31.61 12.01
N ALA A 15 15.21 32.52 11.41
CA ALA A 15 14.72 33.61 10.56
C ALA A 15 13.95 32.98 9.37
N VAL A 16 12.64 33.09 9.38
CA VAL A 16 11.74 32.70 8.29
C VAL A 16 11.71 33.88 7.31
N PRO A 17 11.96 33.65 5.99
CA PRO A 17 11.82 34.70 4.99
C PRO A 17 10.41 35.30 5.03
N ASP A 18 10.31 36.62 5.03
CA ASP A 18 9.06 37.39 5.21
C ASP A 18 8.22 37.51 3.93
N GLU A 19 8.65 36.86 2.83
CA GLU A 19 7.89 36.81 1.58
C GLU A 19 6.99 35.56 1.58
N ALA A 20 5.68 35.81 1.71
CA ALA A 20 4.68 34.76 1.43
C ALA A 20 4.82 34.35 -0.03
N PRO A 21 4.87 33.01 -0.31
CA PRO A 21 4.82 32.54 -1.68
C PRO A 21 3.56 33.08 -2.36
N PRO A 22 3.63 33.50 -3.63
CA PRO A 22 2.49 34.04 -4.34
C PRO A 22 1.34 33.02 -4.33
N GLU A 23 0.13 33.50 -4.06
CA GLU A 23 -1.06 32.65 -4.12
C GLU A 23 -1.14 32.00 -5.51
N PRO A 24 -1.41 30.69 -5.57
CA PRO A 24 -1.52 30.01 -6.86
C PRO A 24 -2.65 30.65 -7.65
N THR A 25 -2.32 31.25 -8.79
CA THR A 25 -3.31 31.83 -9.71
C THR A 25 -4.24 30.73 -10.21
N LEU A 26 -5.48 31.11 -10.50
CA LEU A 26 -6.50 30.19 -11.09
C LEU A 26 -5.97 29.46 -12.34
N GLU A 27 -5.06 30.08 -13.09
CA GLU A 27 -4.39 29.50 -14.25
C GLU A 27 -3.41 28.38 -13.85
N ALA A 28 -2.64 28.54 -12.77
CA ALA A 28 -1.76 27.48 -12.28
C ALA A 28 -2.54 26.27 -11.76
N ALA A 29 -3.69 26.53 -11.10
CA ALA A 29 -4.61 25.46 -10.66
C ALA A 29 -5.26 24.77 -11.87
N SER A 30 -5.63 25.50 -12.91
CA SER A 30 -6.21 24.96 -14.16
C SER A 30 -5.19 24.14 -14.95
N ALA A 31 -3.95 24.61 -15.09
CA ALA A 31 -2.85 23.88 -15.73
C ALA A 31 -2.48 22.60 -14.96
N PHE A 32 -2.57 22.62 -13.62
CA PHE A 32 -2.40 21.44 -12.78
C PHE A 32 -3.53 20.42 -12.99
N MET A 33 -4.78 20.89 -13.06
CA MET A 33 -5.95 20.03 -13.33
C MET A 33 -5.92 19.44 -14.73
N GLN A 34 -5.46 20.17 -15.75
CA GLN A 34 -5.30 19.64 -17.10
C GLN A 34 -4.19 18.59 -17.21
N ARG A 35 -3.06 18.73 -16.48
CA ARG A 35 -2.03 17.69 -16.39
C ARG A 35 -2.50 16.44 -15.63
N ALA A 36 -3.36 16.59 -14.65
CA ALA A 36 -3.93 15.46 -13.90
C ALA A 36 -4.97 14.67 -14.71
N ALA A 37 -5.56 15.28 -15.75
CA ALA A 37 -6.55 14.65 -16.63
C ALA A 37 -5.95 13.79 -17.76
N LEU A 38 -4.62 13.81 -17.94
CA LEU A 38 -3.96 12.89 -18.87
C LEU A 38 -3.92 11.51 -18.21
N THR A 39 -4.92 10.70 -18.52
CA THR A 39 -4.85 9.25 -18.28
C THR A 39 -3.56 8.75 -18.93
N PRO A 40 -2.64 8.08 -18.19
CA PRO A 40 -1.45 7.54 -18.82
C PRO A 40 -1.90 6.61 -19.94
N VAL A 41 -1.50 6.91 -21.17
CA VAL A 41 -1.65 5.98 -22.30
C VAL A 41 -1.00 4.67 -21.85
N PRO A 42 -1.71 3.53 -21.87
CA PRO A 42 -1.11 2.26 -21.49
C PRO A 42 0.14 2.08 -22.33
N GLU A 43 1.27 1.84 -21.68
CA GLU A 43 2.51 1.53 -22.40
C GLU A 43 2.23 0.35 -23.34
N PRO A 44 2.68 0.40 -24.59
CA PRO A 44 2.51 -0.73 -25.50
C PRO A 44 3.11 -1.96 -24.82
N GLY A 45 2.37 -3.07 -24.80
CA GLY A 45 2.83 -4.32 -24.21
C GLY A 45 4.16 -4.75 -24.85
N PRO A 46 4.99 -5.54 -24.15
CA PRO A 46 6.24 -6.02 -24.69
C PRO A 46 6.01 -6.78 -25.98
N ASP A 47 6.96 -6.69 -26.91
CA ASP A 47 6.96 -7.51 -28.11
C ASP A 47 6.81 -9.00 -27.73
N LEU A 48 6.07 -9.76 -28.53
CA LEU A 48 5.76 -11.15 -28.24
C LEU A 48 7.02 -12.02 -28.14
N GLU A 49 8.04 -11.74 -28.97
CA GLU A 49 9.31 -12.43 -28.95
C GLU A 49 10.10 -12.15 -27.66
N GLU A 50 10.17 -10.89 -27.25
CA GLU A 50 10.82 -10.48 -26.00
C GLU A 50 10.09 -11.10 -24.79
N ARG A 51 8.74 -11.07 -24.79
CA ARG A 51 7.94 -11.69 -23.75
C ARG A 51 8.20 -13.20 -23.66
N MET A 52 8.24 -13.91 -24.80
CA MET A 52 8.53 -15.33 -24.85
C MET A 52 9.94 -15.64 -24.33
N ALA A 53 10.95 -14.90 -24.79
CA ALA A 53 12.36 -15.08 -24.35
C ALA A 53 12.48 -14.90 -22.82
N ARG A 54 11.85 -13.86 -22.26
CA ARG A 54 11.84 -13.61 -20.82
C ARG A 54 11.15 -14.71 -20.03
N LEU A 55 10.04 -15.26 -20.53
CA LEU A 55 9.29 -16.30 -19.84
C LEU A 55 9.98 -17.67 -19.91
N THR A 56 10.64 -17.99 -21.00
CA THR A 56 11.41 -19.23 -21.13
C THR A 56 12.66 -19.26 -20.26
N ALA A 57 13.18 -18.11 -19.84
CA ALA A 57 14.30 -18.01 -18.91
C ALA A 57 13.91 -18.32 -17.44
N ILE A 58 12.65 -18.55 -17.15
CA ILE A 58 12.17 -18.89 -15.78
C ILE A 58 12.68 -20.27 -15.38
N LYS A 59 13.13 -20.38 -14.12
CA LYS A 59 13.51 -21.66 -13.52
C LYS A 59 12.48 -22.08 -12.48
N ILE A 60 11.98 -23.32 -12.58
CA ILE A 60 11.13 -23.95 -11.57
C ILE A 60 11.90 -25.05 -10.87
N ARG A 61 11.55 -25.35 -9.62
CA ARG A 61 12.09 -26.49 -8.89
C ARG A 61 11.22 -27.71 -9.19
N TYR A 62 11.81 -28.70 -9.85
CA TYR A 62 11.20 -30.00 -10.11
C TYR A 62 12.30 -31.07 -10.14
N PRO A 63 12.03 -32.33 -9.70
CA PRO A 63 13.06 -33.36 -9.62
C PRO A 63 13.72 -33.69 -10.96
N ASP A 64 12.93 -33.70 -12.04
CA ASP A 64 13.43 -33.95 -13.40
C ASP A 64 13.65 -32.62 -14.13
N PRO A 65 14.92 -32.29 -14.50
CA PRO A 65 15.25 -31.03 -15.18
C PRO A 65 14.71 -30.93 -16.61
N GLU A 66 14.54 -32.07 -17.32
CA GLU A 66 14.01 -32.12 -18.68
C GLU A 66 12.52 -31.77 -18.68
N ILE A 67 11.76 -32.39 -17.78
CA ILE A 67 10.35 -32.10 -17.56
C ILE A 67 10.19 -30.63 -17.13
N ALA A 68 11.05 -30.12 -16.24
CA ALA A 68 11.03 -28.74 -15.82
C ALA A 68 11.21 -27.77 -16.98
N ARG A 69 12.16 -28.04 -17.87
CA ARG A 69 12.46 -27.20 -19.04
C ARG A 69 11.29 -27.19 -20.02
N GLU A 70 10.78 -28.36 -20.36
CA GLU A 70 9.65 -28.51 -21.28
C GLU A 70 8.38 -27.86 -20.71
N ALA A 71 8.11 -28.04 -19.41
CA ALA A 71 6.99 -27.40 -18.74
C ALA A 71 7.08 -25.86 -18.76
N VAL A 72 8.28 -25.30 -18.59
CA VAL A 72 8.48 -23.84 -18.70
C VAL A 72 8.25 -23.37 -20.14
N LEU A 73 8.76 -24.09 -21.13
CA LEU A 73 8.57 -23.75 -22.54
C LEU A 73 7.08 -23.75 -22.92
N GLN A 74 6.34 -24.79 -22.55
CA GLN A 74 4.90 -24.86 -22.82
C GLN A 74 4.12 -23.83 -22.02
N ALA A 75 4.47 -23.58 -20.76
CA ALA A 75 3.84 -22.53 -19.95
C ALA A 75 4.06 -21.14 -20.51
N ALA A 76 5.25 -20.85 -21.06
CA ALA A 76 5.56 -19.58 -21.71
C ALA A 76 4.66 -19.36 -22.94
N LYS A 77 4.49 -20.40 -23.78
CA LYS A 77 3.55 -20.35 -24.91
C LYS A 77 2.12 -20.07 -24.47
N VAL A 78 1.65 -20.76 -23.44
CA VAL A 78 0.31 -20.54 -22.85
C VAL A 78 0.17 -19.15 -22.31
N GLN A 79 1.17 -18.66 -21.57
CA GLN A 79 1.13 -17.32 -20.97
C GLN A 79 1.16 -16.20 -22.01
N CYS A 80 1.87 -16.38 -23.13
CA CYS A 80 1.87 -15.44 -24.24
C CYS A 80 0.50 -15.32 -24.94
N MET A 81 -0.39 -16.32 -24.79
CA MET A 81 -1.76 -16.28 -25.27
C MET A 81 -2.71 -15.54 -24.31
N THR A 82 -2.28 -15.20 -23.10
CA THR A 82 -3.06 -14.42 -22.14
C THR A 82 -2.76 -12.94 -22.24
N GLU A 83 -3.70 -12.11 -21.73
CA GLU A 83 -3.50 -10.67 -21.64
C GLU A 83 -2.29 -10.34 -20.77
N PHE A 84 -1.44 -9.42 -21.27
CA PHE A 84 -0.31 -8.91 -20.50
C PHE A 84 -0.78 -7.88 -19.47
N THR A 85 -0.29 -7.99 -18.25
CA THR A 85 -0.60 -7.02 -17.17
C THR A 85 0.66 -6.28 -16.70
N THR A 86 1.60 -7.00 -16.10
CA THR A 86 2.92 -6.52 -15.70
C THR A 86 3.92 -7.67 -15.78
N GLU A 87 5.19 -7.36 -16.01
CA GLU A 87 6.25 -8.37 -16.07
C GLU A 87 6.30 -9.27 -14.83
N ALA A 88 6.17 -8.68 -13.64
CA ALA A 88 6.19 -9.44 -12.37
C ALA A 88 4.99 -10.39 -12.26
N SER A 89 3.80 -9.97 -12.70
CA SER A 89 2.59 -10.79 -12.72
C SER A 89 2.71 -11.91 -13.75
N ASP A 90 3.18 -11.56 -14.94
CA ASP A 90 3.39 -12.45 -16.06
C ASP A 90 4.36 -13.61 -15.69
N LYS A 91 5.53 -13.25 -15.16
CA LYS A 91 6.53 -14.21 -14.65
C LYS A 91 5.96 -15.13 -13.57
N LYS A 92 5.19 -14.57 -12.64
CA LYS A 92 4.57 -15.35 -11.56
C LYS A 92 3.53 -16.33 -12.11
N SER A 93 2.65 -15.87 -12.99
CA SER A 93 1.61 -16.70 -13.61
C SER A 93 2.23 -17.81 -14.43
N CYS A 94 3.22 -17.52 -15.28
CA CYS A 94 3.97 -18.52 -16.04
C CYS A 94 4.62 -19.56 -15.11
N SER A 95 5.22 -19.16 -14.00
CA SER A 95 5.82 -20.08 -13.03
C SER A 95 4.78 -21.03 -12.41
N GLU A 96 3.57 -20.56 -12.11
CA GLU A 96 2.51 -21.41 -11.56
C GLU A 96 1.98 -22.39 -12.62
N VAL A 97 1.78 -21.95 -13.85
CA VAL A 97 1.40 -22.83 -14.96
C VAL A 97 2.49 -23.89 -15.19
N ALA A 98 3.79 -23.50 -15.25
CA ALA A 98 4.89 -24.43 -15.44
C ALA A 98 4.97 -25.51 -14.33
N ARG A 99 4.80 -25.13 -13.07
CA ARG A 99 4.74 -26.09 -11.95
C ARG A 99 3.57 -27.05 -12.07
N HIS A 100 2.43 -26.57 -12.57
CA HIS A 100 1.29 -27.45 -12.82
C HIS A 100 1.55 -28.42 -13.97
N LEU A 101 2.09 -27.94 -15.08
CA LEU A 101 2.41 -28.78 -16.23
C LEU A 101 3.44 -29.86 -15.88
N ALA A 102 4.49 -29.52 -15.12
CA ALA A 102 5.48 -30.46 -14.64
C ALA A 102 4.84 -31.55 -13.71
N TRP A 103 3.97 -31.12 -12.79
CA TRP A 103 3.27 -32.01 -11.88
C TRP A 103 2.31 -32.96 -12.62
N ALA A 104 1.63 -32.47 -13.65
CA ALA A 104 0.68 -33.26 -14.45
C ALA A 104 1.34 -34.10 -15.57
N ALA A 105 2.67 -34.09 -15.69
CA ALA A 105 3.39 -34.89 -16.67
C ALA A 105 3.19 -36.36 -16.41
N VAL A 106 2.89 -37.13 -17.46
CA VAL A 106 2.69 -38.59 -17.39
C VAL A 106 3.69 -39.28 -18.30
N GLY A 107 4.44 -40.23 -17.77
CA GLY A 107 5.47 -40.94 -18.52
C GLY A 107 6.59 -40.02 -19.03
N GLY A 108 6.89 -38.95 -18.32
CA GLY A 108 7.90 -37.96 -18.72
C GLY A 108 7.43 -36.95 -19.78
N VAL A 109 6.19 -37.06 -20.27
CA VAL A 109 5.67 -36.19 -21.33
C VAL A 109 4.85 -35.06 -20.75
N VAL A 110 5.24 -33.84 -21.06
CA VAL A 110 4.49 -32.61 -20.72
C VAL A 110 3.51 -32.31 -21.86
N ASP A 111 2.23 -32.25 -21.55
CA ASP A 111 1.15 -31.91 -22.48
C ASP A 111 0.25 -30.82 -21.86
N ALA A 112 0.43 -29.58 -22.29
CA ALA A 112 -0.32 -28.45 -21.76
C ALA A 112 -1.83 -28.59 -21.97
N LYS A 113 -2.27 -29.11 -23.14
CA LYS A 113 -3.68 -29.27 -23.45
C LYS A 113 -4.35 -30.29 -22.52
N ARG A 114 -3.67 -31.40 -22.24
CA ARG A 114 -4.16 -32.43 -21.32
C ARG A 114 -4.10 -31.95 -19.85
N ALA A 115 -2.97 -31.39 -19.45
CA ALA A 115 -2.75 -30.96 -18.08
C ALA A 115 -3.72 -29.85 -17.66
N LEU A 116 -4.08 -28.95 -18.59
CA LEU A 116 -4.99 -27.83 -18.33
C LEU A 116 -6.48 -28.20 -18.48
N LYS A 117 -6.86 -29.48 -18.58
CA LYS A 117 -8.24 -29.90 -18.32
C LYS A 117 -8.63 -29.64 -16.88
N ARG A 118 -9.92 -29.46 -16.63
CA ARG A 118 -10.42 -29.06 -15.31
C ARG A 118 -10.09 -30.08 -14.22
N GLY A 119 -10.23 -31.40 -14.49
CA GLY A 119 -9.93 -32.45 -13.52
C GLY A 119 -8.51 -32.38 -12.96
N PRO A 120 -7.44 -32.45 -13.79
CA PRO A 120 -6.07 -32.30 -13.33
C PRO A 120 -5.78 -31.00 -12.60
N VAL A 121 -6.41 -29.86 -13.00
CA VAL A 121 -6.25 -28.59 -12.32
C VAL A 121 -6.90 -28.61 -10.94
N ASP A 122 -8.12 -29.11 -10.81
CA ASP A 122 -8.82 -29.19 -9.52
C ASP A 122 -8.07 -30.16 -8.57
N GLU A 123 -7.61 -31.33 -9.06
CA GLU A 123 -6.78 -32.27 -8.29
C GLU A 123 -5.49 -31.62 -7.78
N ARG A 124 -4.79 -30.87 -8.63
CA ARG A 124 -3.60 -30.11 -8.21
C ARG A 124 -3.90 -29.10 -7.10
N LEU A 125 -5.04 -28.40 -7.20
CA LEU A 125 -5.45 -27.42 -6.22
C LEU A 125 -5.79 -28.07 -4.86
N GLU A 126 -6.33 -29.26 -4.86
CA GLU A 126 -6.62 -30.04 -3.65
C GLU A 126 -5.34 -30.59 -3.00
N VAL A 127 -4.46 -31.24 -3.80
CA VAL A 127 -3.22 -31.85 -3.30
C VAL A 127 -2.21 -30.82 -2.79
N THR A 128 -2.09 -29.68 -3.45
CA THR A 128 -1.09 -28.67 -3.06
C THR A 128 -1.44 -27.93 -1.77
N GLY A 129 -2.65 -28.12 -1.26
CA GLY A 129 -3.16 -27.55 -0.01
C GLY A 129 -2.69 -26.11 0.19
N ALA A 130 -3.53 -25.15 0.01
CA ALA A 130 -3.08 -23.77 0.01
C ALA A 130 -2.50 -23.37 1.36
N GLN A 131 -1.26 -22.95 1.37
CA GLN A 131 -0.61 -22.33 2.52
C GLN A 131 -1.40 -21.11 3.05
N SER A 132 -2.28 -20.54 2.21
CA SER A 132 -3.22 -19.48 2.59
C SER A 132 -4.41 -19.43 1.62
N PRO A 133 -5.62 -19.05 2.08
CA PRO A 133 -6.80 -18.88 1.22
C PRO A 133 -6.56 -17.90 0.04
N ARG A 134 -5.71 -16.90 0.23
CA ARG A 134 -5.36 -15.93 -0.81
C ARG A 134 -4.44 -16.55 -1.86
N GLY A 135 -3.47 -17.36 -1.44
CA GLY A 135 -2.56 -18.08 -2.34
C GLY A 135 -3.32 -19.07 -3.21
N HIS A 136 -4.19 -19.87 -2.62
CA HIS A 136 -5.04 -20.82 -3.33
C HIS A 136 -5.88 -20.14 -4.42
N ARG A 137 -6.55 -19.04 -4.08
CA ARG A 137 -7.37 -18.31 -5.03
C ARG A 137 -6.55 -17.75 -6.19
N GLN A 138 -5.34 -17.26 -5.92
CA GLN A 138 -4.48 -16.73 -6.97
C GLN A 138 -4.01 -17.85 -7.92
N VAL A 139 -3.57 -18.98 -7.39
CA VAL A 139 -3.17 -20.14 -8.20
C VAL A 139 -4.36 -20.66 -9.03
N ARG A 140 -5.53 -20.82 -8.41
CA ARG A 140 -6.77 -21.20 -9.10
C ARG A 140 -7.09 -20.22 -10.24
N HIS A 141 -7.05 -18.91 -9.99
CA HIS A 141 -7.31 -17.91 -11.02
C HIS A 141 -6.35 -18.07 -12.22
N VAL A 142 -5.05 -18.23 -11.97
CA VAL A 142 -4.03 -18.40 -13.01
C VAL A 142 -4.31 -19.67 -13.82
N LEU A 143 -4.49 -20.83 -13.16
CA LEU A 143 -4.70 -22.10 -13.84
C LEU A 143 -6.03 -22.16 -14.58
N TYR A 144 -7.10 -21.56 -14.03
CA TYR A 144 -8.39 -21.49 -14.72
C TYR A 144 -8.34 -20.55 -15.92
N THR A 145 -7.56 -19.47 -15.86
CA THR A 145 -7.34 -18.58 -17.01
C THR A 145 -6.59 -19.32 -18.12
N ALA A 146 -5.52 -20.03 -17.77
CA ALA A 146 -4.78 -20.86 -18.73
C ALA A 146 -5.64 -22.00 -19.31
N GLY A 147 -6.40 -22.69 -18.46
CA GLY A 147 -7.29 -23.78 -18.89
C GLY A 147 -8.39 -23.34 -19.84
N ARG A 148 -8.90 -22.13 -19.66
CA ARG A 148 -9.94 -21.54 -20.50
C ARG A 148 -9.51 -21.34 -21.96
N LEU A 149 -8.20 -21.19 -22.21
CA LEU A 149 -7.65 -21.09 -23.57
C LEU A 149 -7.86 -22.39 -24.39
N PHE A 150 -7.77 -23.54 -23.72
CA PHE A 150 -7.87 -24.86 -24.38
C PHE A 150 -9.23 -25.53 -24.20
N HIS A 151 -9.88 -25.29 -23.07
CA HIS A 151 -11.11 -25.93 -22.62
C HIS A 151 -12.16 -24.94 -22.14
N PRO A 152 -12.61 -24.01 -22.98
CA PRO A 152 -13.53 -22.92 -22.55
C PRO A 152 -14.86 -23.46 -21.97
N ARG A 153 -15.32 -24.63 -22.40
CA ARG A 153 -16.55 -25.25 -21.89
C ARG A 153 -16.39 -25.83 -20.47
N GLU A 154 -15.19 -26.26 -20.11
CA GLU A 154 -14.89 -26.81 -18.77
C GLU A 154 -14.68 -25.70 -17.72
N TYR A 155 -14.36 -24.48 -18.17
CA TYR A 155 -14.09 -23.32 -17.32
C TYR A 155 -15.09 -22.20 -17.62
N PRO A 156 -16.35 -22.31 -17.20
CA PRO A 156 -17.31 -21.22 -17.37
C PRO A 156 -16.81 -19.97 -16.68
N PRO A 157 -17.20 -18.77 -17.14
CA PRO A 157 -16.82 -17.53 -16.50
C PRO A 157 -17.26 -17.57 -15.03
N GLU A 158 -16.28 -17.47 -14.12
CA GLU A 158 -16.58 -17.40 -12.70
C GLU A 158 -17.37 -16.11 -12.43
N ARG A 159 -18.52 -16.23 -11.80
CA ARG A 159 -19.13 -15.09 -11.13
C ARG A 159 -18.19 -14.69 -10.01
N VAL A 160 -17.41 -13.65 -10.23
CA VAL A 160 -16.50 -13.10 -9.23
C VAL A 160 -17.38 -12.55 -8.11
N THR A 161 -17.63 -13.39 -7.10
CA THR A 161 -18.18 -12.88 -5.84
C THR A 161 -17.08 -12.03 -5.21
N PRO A 162 -17.28 -10.72 -5.06
CA PRO A 162 -16.29 -9.87 -4.44
C PRO A 162 -16.01 -10.44 -3.05
N VAL A 163 -14.80 -10.93 -2.84
CA VAL A 163 -14.41 -11.34 -1.49
C VAL A 163 -14.43 -10.11 -0.63
N ALA A 164 -15.27 -10.14 0.39
CA ALA A 164 -15.23 -9.13 1.43
C ALA A 164 -13.78 -8.97 1.88
N ARG A 165 -13.16 -7.86 1.50
CA ARG A 165 -11.83 -7.52 2.00
C ARG A 165 -12.00 -7.40 3.51
N THR A 166 -11.38 -8.30 4.28
CA THR A 166 -11.28 -8.13 5.72
C THR A 166 -10.55 -6.81 5.95
N THR A 167 -11.32 -5.76 6.20
CA THR A 167 -10.77 -4.47 6.57
C THR A 167 -10.09 -4.68 7.90
N ARG A 168 -8.81 -4.36 8.00
CA ARG A 168 -8.10 -4.43 9.26
C ARG A 168 -8.79 -3.45 10.20
N LYS A 169 -9.04 -3.87 11.45
CA LYS A 169 -9.59 -2.99 12.50
C LYS A 169 -8.73 -1.72 12.60
N ALA A 170 -9.35 -0.62 12.97
CA ALA A 170 -8.62 0.58 13.38
C ALA A 170 -7.88 0.32 14.69
N ALA A 171 -6.76 0.99 14.90
CA ALA A 171 -6.09 0.96 16.19
C ALA A 171 -6.97 1.66 17.24
N SER A 172 -7.04 1.11 18.44
CA SER A 172 -7.69 1.80 19.55
C SER A 172 -6.79 2.94 20.07
N TYR A 173 -7.37 3.93 20.74
CA TYR A 173 -6.58 4.99 21.34
C TYR A 173 -5.65 4.47 22.46
N ASP A 174 -6.01 3.38 23.13
CA ASP A 174 -5.16 2.73 24.14
C ASP A 174 -3.95 2.05 23.49
N GLU A 175 -4.14 1.36 22.35
CA GLU A 175 -3.03 0.80 21.57
C GLU A 175 -2.08 1.90 21.10
N ILE A 176 -2.62 3.02 20.62
CA ILE A 176 -1.83 4.17 20.17
C ILE A 176 -1.04 4.75 21.35
N ARG A 177 -1.68 5.04 22.47
CA ARG A 177 -1.02 5.58 23.67
C ARG A 177 0.07 4.64 24.20
N SER A 178 -0.25 3.35 24.27
CA SER A 178 0.72 2.33 24.70
C SER A 178 1.91 2.27 23.77
N PHE A 179 1.67 2.32 22.46
CA PHE A 179 2.74 2.33 21.46
C PHE A 179 3.67 3.54 21.61
N TYR A 180 3.10 4.76 21.70
CA TYR A 180 3.91 5.98 21.87
C TYR A 180 4.71 5.95 23.17
N ARG A 181 4.19 5.41 24.27
CA ARG A 181 4.92 5.24 25.53
C ARG A 181 6.14 4.35 25.34
N VAL A 182 5.97 3.21 24.70
CA VAL A 182 7.03 2.23 24.46
C VAL A 182 8.11 2.75 23.51
N VAL A 183 7.74 3.52 22.49
CA VAL A 183 8.70 4.03 21.49
C VAL A 183 9.80 4.90 22.11
N TRP A 184 9.49 5.63 23.20
CA TRP A 184 10.47 6.44 23.91
C TRP A 184 11.55 5.61 24.63
N GLU A 185 11.28 4.34 24.91
CA GLU A 185 12.21 3.41 25.55
C GLU A 185 13.10 2.66 24.54
N LEU A 186 12.83 2.80 23.24
CA LEU A 186 13.53 2.07 22.20
C LEU A 186 14.93 2.63 21.92
N PRO A 187 15.88 1.78 21.47
CA PRO A 187 17.16 2.24 20.94
C PRO A 187 16.97 3.27 19.84
N THR A 188 17.70 4.37 19.91
CA THR A 188 17.48 5.58 19.10
C THR A 188 17.16 5.35 17.60
N PRO A 189 17.93 4.54 16.83
CA PRO A 189 17.63 4.37 15.39
C PRO A 189 16.32 3.61 15.12
N LEU A 190 15.98 2.62 15.95
CA LEU A 190 14.74 1.87 15.79
C LEU A 190 13.54 2.67 16.29
N GLY A 191 13.71 3.35 17.45
CA GLY A 191 12.69 4.24 18.02
C GLY A 191 12.30 5.35 17.06
N MET A 192 13.26 6.04 16.46
CA MET A 192 13.01 7.10 15.48
C MET A 192 12.24 6.60 14.26
N ARG A 193 12.61 5.44 13.70
CA ARG A 193 11.90 4.84 12.55
C ARG A 193 10.48 4.41 12.92
N ALA A 194 10.31 3.81 14.10
CA ALA A 194 9.01 3.39 14.59
C ALA A 194 8.09 4.59 14.86
N LEU A 195 8.63 5.66 15.44
CA LEU A 195 7.92 6.92 15.68
C LEU A 195 7.51 7.60 14.38
N ALA A 196 8.43 7.75 13.42
CA ALA A 196 8.14 8.31 12.11
C ALA A 196 7.06 7.49 11.36
N LEU A 197 7.13 6.16 11.43
CA LEU A 197 6.12 5.28 10.85
C LEU A 197 4.75 5.47 11.50
N ALA A 198 4.69 5.62 12.83
CA ALA A 198 3.44 5.85 13.56
C ALA A 198 2.88 7.24 13.28
N ASP A 199 3.70 8.28 13.39
CA ASP A 199 3.30 9.68 13.16
C ASP A 199 2.75 9.89 11.75
N LEU A 200 3.40 9.34 10.73
CA LEU A 200 2.93 9.44 9.36
C LEU A 200 1.69 8.56 9.09
N SER A 201 1.58 7.39 9.72
CA SER A 201 0.39 6.54 9.54
C SER A 201 -0.83 7.10 10.25
N TYR A 202 -0.67 7.61 11.47
CA TYR A 202 -1.75 8.15 12.30
C TYR A 202 -2.00 9.65 12.08
N GLY A 203 -0.96 10.46 11.84
CA GLY A 203 -1.10 11.90 11.65
C GLY A 203 -1.59 12.32 10.27
N VAL A 204 -1.19 11.59 9.21
CA VAL A 204 -1.52 11.93 7.81
C VAL A 204 -2.08 10.76 7.00
N GLY A 205 -2.34 9.63 7.63
CA GLY A 205 -2.91 8.47 6.97
C GLY A 205 -2.03 7.89 5.85
N ALA A 206 -0.70 7.90 6.00
CA ALA A 206 0.22 7.32 5.03
C ALA A 206 0.01 5.81 4.86
N ARG A 207 0.11 5.32 3.62
CA ARG A 207 0.04 3.89 3.28
C ARG A 207 1.42 3.26 3.36
N ALA A 208 1.48 1.96 3.53
CA ALA A 208 2.77 1.22 3.49
C ALA A 208 3.56 1.45 2.19
N ALA A 209 2.88 1.72 1.07
CA ALA A 209 3.51 2.04 -0.21
C ALA A 209 4.18 3.43 -0.21
N ASP A 210 3.60 4.40 0.48
CA ASP A 210 4.10 5.77 0.52
C ASP A 210 5.49 5.84 1.16
N PHE A 211 5.76 4.99 2.16
CA PHE A 211 7.06 4.93 2.85
C PHE A 211 8.24 4.47 1.99
N LYS A 212 7.98 3.95 0.79
CA LYS A 212 9.05 3.54 -0.12
C LYS A 212 9.72 4.72 -0.82
N VAL A 213 8.99 5.81 -0.97
CA VAL A 213 9.41 6.99 -1.75
C VAL A 213 9.39 8.28 -0.94
N LEU A 214 8.82 8.27 0.28
CA LEU A 214 8.67 9.46 1.10
C LEU A 214 10.03 9.95 1.60
N ARG A 215 10.37 11.17 1.22
CA ARG A 215 11.59 11.90 1.62
C ARG A 215 11.26 13.00 2.63
N GLY A 216 12.25 13.48 3.36
CA GLY A 216 12.06 14.58 4.29
C GLY A 216 11.60 15.88 3.58
N THR A 217 12.03 16.12 2.36
CA THR A 217 11.59 17.25 1.52
C THR A 217 10.09 17.23 1.15
N ALA A 218 9.43 16.08 1.26
CA ALA A 218 7.98 16.00 1.10
C ALA A 218 7.19 16.49 2.33
N ILE A 219 7.88 16.82 3.42
CA ILE A 219 7.31 17.35 4.67
C ILE A 219 7.65 18.83 4.71
N THR A 220 6.67 19.69 4.50
CA THR A 220 6.81 21.13 4.44
C THR A 220 6.03 21.80 5.57
N THR A 221 6.26 23.10 5.76
CA THR A 221 5.55 23.89 6.77
C THR A 221 4.82 25.05 6.10
N VAL A 222 3.54 25.19 6.44
CA VAL A 222 2.69 26.32 5.98
C VAL A 222 2.24 27.11 7.20
N ARG A 223 2.22 28.43 7.13
CA ARG A 223 1.61 29.26 8.17
C ARG A 223 0.10 29.37 7.95
N SER A 224 -0.67 29.02 8.96
CA SER A 224 -2.12 29.20 8.98
C SER A 224 -2.55 29.73 10.34
N GLN A 225 -3.30 30.83 10.36
CA GLN A 225 -3.78 31.47 11.59
C GLN A 225 -2.67 31.71 12.63
N GLY A 226 -1.49 32.18 12.18
CA GLY A 226 -0.33 32.44 13.04
C GLY A 226 0.42 31.18 13.54
N ARG A 227 0.02 29.99 13.16
CA ARG A 227 0.65 28.72 13.56
C ARG A 227 1.38 28.07 12.39
N ALA A 228 2.51 27.44 12.67
CA ALA A 228 3.22 26.59 11.72
C ALA A 228 2.53 25.23 11.65
N ILE A 229 1.97 24.90 10.49
CA ILE A 229 1.29 23.63 10.23
C ILE A 229 2.15 22.80 9.28
N CYS A 230 2.55 21.62 9.71
CA CYS A 230 3.22 20.64 8.88
C CYS A 230 2.25 20.12 7.82
N VAL A 231 2.69 20.08 6.57
CA VAL A 231 1.96 19.48 5.44
C VAL A 231 2.82 18.42 4.80
N VAL A 232 2.28 17.23 4.65
CA VAL A 232 3.00 16.09 4.05
C VAL A 232 2.44 15.81 2.66
N ALA A 233 3.32 15.86 1.66
CA ALA A 233 2.99 15.47 0.28
C ALA A 233 3.14 13.95 0.13
N LEU A 234 2.02 13.24 -0.06
CA LEU A 234 1.98 11.80 -0.24
C LEU A 234 1.57 11.44 -1.67
N PRO A 235 2.15 10.39 -2.28
CA PRO A 235 1.76 9.95 -3.61
C PRO A 235 0.28 9.58 -3.70
N ASN A 236 -0.36 9.90 -4.82
CA ASN A 236 -1.70 9.44 -5.15
C ASN A 236 -1.66 8.14 -5.95
N THR A 237 -2.72 7.34 -5.85
CA THR A 237 -2.86 6.09 -6.63
C THR A 237 -3.01 6.38 -8.13
N ALA A 238 -3.65 7.50 -8.47
CA ALA A 238 -3.87 7.94 -9.85
C ALA A 238 -2.71 8.76 -10.45
N GLY A 239 -1.60 8.90 -9.72
CA GLY A 239 -0.49 9.78 -10.08
C GLY A 239 -0.58 11.15 -9.40
N GLY A 240 0.57 11.85 -9.32
CA GLY A 240 0.68 13.11 -8.57
C GLY A 240 0.78 12.92 -7.06
N ALA A 241 0.45 13.96 -6.30
CA ALA A 241 0.56 13.95 -4.84
C ALA A 241 -0.67 14.60 -4.18
N ARG A 242 -1.04 14.10 -2.99
CA ARG A 242 -1.98 14.73 -2.08
C ARG A 242 -1.23 15.42 -0.95
N GLN A 243 -1.65 16.59 -0.57
CA GLN A 243 -1.11 17.35 0.55
C GLN A 243 -2.00 17.15 1.78
N VAL A 244 -1.45 16.60 2.84
CA VAL A 244 -2.21 16.30 4.06
C VAL A 244 -1.67 17.12 5.22
N PRO A 245 -2.46 18.06 5.79
CA PRO A 245 -2.07 18.84 6.93
C PRO A 245 -2.08 18.01 8.22
N VAL A 246 -1.13 18.28 9.11
CA VAL A 246 -1.00 17.63 10.42
C VAL A 246 -1.58 18.56 11.48
N LEU A 247 -2.73 18.16 12.04
CA LEU A 247 -3.45 19.01 13.02
C LEU A 247 -3.10 18.69 14.47
N ASP A 248 -2.54 17.51 14.77
CA ASP A 248 -2.06 17.19 16.12
C ASP A 248 -0.75 17.94 16.40
N PRO A 249 -0.70 18.80 17.46
CA PRO A 249 0.49 19.62 17.72
C PRO A 249 1.74 18.81 18.01
N GLY A 250 1.61 17.67 18.70
CA GLY A 250 2.74 16.83 19.04
C GLY A 250 3.33 16.12 17.81
N ILE A 251 2.46 15.58 16.93
CA ILE A 251 2.88 14.97 15.67
C ILE A 251 3.45 16.04 14.74
N ASN A 252 2.80 17.21 14.68
CA ASN A 252 3.25 18.36 13.88
C ASN A 252 4.71 18.71 14.19
N SER A 253 5.05 18.96 15.44
CA SER A 253 6.40 19.32 15.86
C SER A 253 7.41 18.22 15.52
N ARG A 254 7.08 16.96 15.81
CA ARG A 254 7.98 15.84 15.51
C ARG A 254 8.23 15.63 14.02
N LEU A 255 7.23 15.85 13.16
CA LEU A 255 7.41 15.73 11.72
C LEU A 255 8.24 16.88 11.14
N ILE A 256 8.13 18.10 11.66
CA ILE A 256 9.01 19.23 11.31
C ILE A 256 10.47 18.89 11.68
N GLU A 257 10.72 18.41 12.90
CA GLU A 257 12.05 17.95 13.33
C GLU A 257 12.58 16.80 12.48
N LEU A 258 11.70 15.84 12.13
CA LEU A 258 12.05 14.73 11.28
C LEU A 258 12.49 15.21 9.88
N ALA A 259 11.75 16.12 9.28
CA ALA A 259 12.08 16.73 7.98
C ALA A 259 13.45 17.41 8.00
N ALA A 260 13.72 18.23 9.01
CA ALA A 260 14.99 18.93 9.17
C ALA A 260 16.17 17.95 9.33
N ARG A 261 15.97 16.83 10.03
CA ARG A 261 17.00 15.81 10.25
C ARG A 261 17.28 14.96 9.03
N VAL A 262 16.24 14.60 8.27
CA VAL A 262 16.32 13.64 7.15
C VAL A 262 16.72 14.35 5.84
N GLY A 263 16.30 15.61 5.66
CA GLY A 263 16.56 16.39 4.43
C GLY A 263 16.06 15.65 3.18
N ASP A 264 16.95 15.45 2.22
CA ASP A 264 16.66 14.75 0.95
C ASP A 264 16.57 13.22 1.09
N GLY A 265 16.92 12.68 2.24
CA GLY A 265 16.91 11.24 2.50
C GLY A 265 15.50 10.67 2.61
N LEU A 266 15.39 9.34 2.53
CA LEU A 266 14.15 8.62 2.78
C LEU A 266 13.78 8.64 4.28
N VAL A 267 12.54 8.94 4.61
CA VAL A 267 12.09 9.11 6.00
C VAL A 267 12.37 7.89 6.89
N LEU A 268 12.19 6.67 6.36
CA LEU A 268 12.45 5.43 7.11
C LEU A 268 13.85 4.83 6.88
N ALA A 269 14.60 5.35 5.89
CA ALA A 269 15.94 4.85 5.54
C ALA A 269 16.82 6.01 5.03
N PRO A 270 17.17 7.01 5.88
CA PRO A 270 17.80 8.26 5.44
C PRO A 270 19.14 8.08 4.74
N ASN A 271 19.84 6.99 5.00
CA ASN A 271 21.15 6.70 4.40
C ASN A 271 21.07 5.75 3.18
N ALA A 272 19.85 5.41 2.72
CA ALA A 272 19.67 4.51 1.58
C ALA A 272 19.09 5.29 0.39
N GLU A 273 19.56 4.98 -0.80
CA GLU A 273 19.02 5.54 -2.04
C GLU A 273 17.59 5.05 -2.30
N PHE A 274 17.35 3.76 -2.03
CA PHE A 274 16.06 3.11 -2.21
C PHE A 274 15.60 2.44 -0.93
N ALA A 275 14.30 2.55 -0.65
CA ALA A 275 13.69 1.84 0.47
C ALA A 275 13.52 0.35 0.14
N GLU A 276 13.79 -0.51 1.12
CA GLU A 276 13.49 -1.92 0.99
C GLU A 276 11.99 -2.16 0.76
N ARG A 277 11.67 -3.14 -0.11
CA ARG A 277 10.27 -3.46 -0.48
C ARG A 277 9.35 -3.63 0.73
N ASN A 278 9.86 -4.19 1.83
CA ASN A 278 9.08 -4.52 3.02
C ASN A 278 9.52 -3.71 4.26
N ILE A 279 10.01 -2.47 4.08
CA ILE A 279 10.58 -1.66 5.17
C ILE A 279 9.64 -1.54 6.38
N VAL A 280 8.34 -1.33 6.17
CA VAL A 280 7.32 -1.25 7.23
C VAL A 280 7.23 -2.55 8.04
N ASN A 281 7.18 -3.70 7.35
CA ASN A 281 7.11 -4.99 8.02
C ASN A 281 8.41 -5.28 8.79
N ARG A 282 9.57 -4.95 8.22
CA ARG A 282 10.87 -5.15 8.91
C ARG A 282 11.02 -4.32 10.18
N ILE A 283 10.48 -3.09 10.21
CA ILE A 283 10.44 -2.31 11.44
C ILE A 283 9.57 -3.03 12.48
N SER A 284 8.38 -3.49 12.09
CA SER A 284 7.48 -4.24 12.98
C SER A 284 8.10 -5.55 13.49
N GLU A 285 8.77 -6.31 12.63
CA GLU A 285 9.49 -7.54 12.98
C GLU A 285 10.62 -7.26 13.97
N LYS A 286 11.43 -6.21 13.75
CA LYS A 286 12.50 -5.81 14.67
C LYS A 286 11.97 -5.41 16.05
N LEU A 287 10.79 -4.77 16.09
CA LEU A 287 10.12 -4.45 17.36
C LEU A 287 9.68 -5.74 18.07
N THR A 288 8.97 -6.61 17.36
CA THR A 288 8.48 -7.89 17.92
C THR A 288 9.62 -8.78 18.42
N ASN A 289 10.72 -8.88 17.67
CA ASN A 289 11.90 -9.67 18.06
C ASN A 289 12.60 -9.12 19.30
N LYS A 290 12.36 -7.85 19.65
CA LYS A 290 12.85 -7.23 20.89
C LYS A 290 11.81 -7.21 22.01
N GLY A 291 10.67 -7.89 21.84
CA GLY A 291 9.60 -7.95 22.84
C GLY A 291 8.68 -6.74 22.87
N TYR A 292 8.78 -5.82 21.89
CA TYR A 292 7.91 -4.64 21.80
C TYR A 292 6.70 -4.88 20.90
N PRO A 293 5.59 -4.15 21.10
CA PRO A 293 4.43 -4.25 20.23
C PRO A 293 4.75 -3.81 18.80
N PRO A 294 4.25 -4.52 17.77
CA PRO A 294 4.50 -4.16 16.37
C PRO A 294 3.76 -2.88 15.99
N VAL A 295 4.36 -2.07 15.09
CA VAL A 295 3.66 -0.94 14.47
C VAL A 295 2.71 -1.47 13.40
N ARG A 296 1.42 -1.32 13.63
CA ARG A 296 0.38 -1.70 12.68
C ARG A 296 -0.03 -0.51 11.82
N ALA A 297 0.82 -0.09 10.87
CA ALA A 297 0.59 1.09 10.02
C ALA A 297 -0.82 1.15 9.40
N ALA A 298 -1.34 0.03 8.89
CA ALA A 298 -2.69 -0.01 8.34
C ALA A 298 -3.80 0.21 9.40
N ALA A 299 -3.61 -0.24 10.64
CA ALA A 299 -4.56 0.01 11.71
C ALA A 299 -4.53 1.46 12.20
N LEU A 300 -3.32 2.06 12.25
CA LEU A 300 -3.13 3.49 12.53
C LEU A 300 -3.78 4.38 11.46
N ARG A 301 -3.56 4.07 10.18
CA ARG A 301 -4.23 4.76 9.08
C ARG A 301 -5.76 4.63 9.16
N ASN A 302 -6.29 3.44 9.46
CA ASN A 302 -7.72 3.26 9.61
C ASN A 302 -8.28 4.11 10.75
N ARG A 303 -7.56 4.24 11.88
CA ARG A 303 -7.93 5.16 12.96
C ARG A 303 -7.94 6.61 12.46
N TRP A 304 -6.91 7.04 11.74
CA TRP A 304 -6.89 8.38 11.14
C TRP A 304 -8.10 8.62 10.22
N ILE A 305 -8.47 7.64 9.38
CA ILE A 305 -9.66 7.75 8.51
C ILE A 305 -10.95 7.90 9.35
N LEU A 306 -11.09 7.15 10.45
CA LEU A 306 -12.24 7.29 11.35
C LEU A 306 -12.26 8.66 12.01
N ASP A 307 -11.13 9.10 12.56
CA ASP A 307 -11.02 10.41 13.22
C ASP A 307 -11.33 11.54 12.24
N MET A 308 -10.93 11.41 10.96
CA MET A 308 -11.28 12.37 9.91
C MET A 308 -12.76 12.31 9.54
N ALA A 309 -13.37 11.11 9.52
CA ALA A 309 -14.80 10.94 9.26
C ALA A 309 -15.69 11.47 10.41
N GLU A 310 -15.18 11.49 11.63
CA GLU A 310 -15.85 12.07 12.80
C GLU A 310 -15.80 13.61 12.79
N ARG A 311 -14.80 14.19 12.11
CA ARG A 311 -14.69 15.63 11.94
C ARG A 311 -15.72 16.11 10.90
N ARG A 312 -16.21 17.33 11.07
CA ARG A 312 -17.17 17.97 10.15
C ARG A 312 -16.48 18.45 8.86
N ILE A 313 -15.81 17.51 8.14
CA ILE A 313 -15.19 17.84 6.85
C ILE A 313 -16.05 17.31 5.71
N PRO A 314 -16.05 17.97 4.54
CA PRO A 314 -16.75 17.47 3.37
C PRO A 314 -16.25 16.07 2.97
N THR A 315 -17.18 15.18 2.60
CA THR A 315 -16.84 13.82 2.16
C THR A 315 -15.83 13.80 1.02
N ALA A 316 -15.94 14.72 0.06
CA ALA A 316 -14.98 14.86 -1.03
C ALA A 316 -13.55 15.13 -0.52
N MET A 317 -13.42 15.97 0.50
CA MET A 317 -12.13 16.24 1.14
C MET A 317 -11.57 14.99 1.83
N LEU A 318 -12.40 14.21 2.54
CA LEU A 318 -11.99 12.94 3.14
C LEU A 318 -11.47 11.97 2.08
N LEU A 319 -12.20 11.79 0.97
CA LEU A 319 -11.80 10.91 -0.13
C LEU A 319 -10.46 11.35 -0.73
N GLN A 320 -10.29 12.64 -0.96
CA GLN A 320 -9.06 13.23 -1.51
C GLN A 320 -7.87 13.05 -0.57
N LEU A 321 -8.01 13.43 0.71
CA LEU A 321 -6.93 13.33 1.70
C LEU A 321 -6.55 11.86 1.98
N ALA A 322 -7.53 10.97 1.99
CA ALA A 322 -7.29 9.53 2.20
C ALA A 322 -6.84 8.81 0.91
N ASP A 323 -6.93 9.43 -0.26
CA ASP A 323 -6.68 8.79 -1.56
C ASP A 323 -7.45 7.48 -1.70
N VAL A 324 -8.75 7.58 -1.54
CA VAL A 324 -9.69 6.47 -1.71
C VAL A 324 -10.77 6.87 -2.72
N LEU A 325 -11.16 5.93 -3.58
CA LEU A 325 -12.11 6.21 -4.67
C LEU A 325 -13.55 6.33 -4.17
N ASP A 326 -13.86 5.70 -3.04
CA ASP A 326 -15.21 5.65 -2.50
C ASP A 326 -15.21 5.39 -0.98
N LEU A 327 -16.41 5.47 -0.37
CA LEU A 327 -16.62 5.24 1.05
C LEU A 327 -16.62 3.76 1.48
N ARG A 328 -16.34 2.80 0.58
CA ARG A 328 -16.29 1.37 0.95
C ARG A 328 -15.23 1.07 2.00
N VAL A 329 -14.21 1.94 2.12
CA VAL A 329 -13.23 1.85 3.21
C VAL A 329 -13.93 1.93 4.59
N LEU A 330 -14.97 2.74 4.73
CA LEU A 330 -15.73 2.88 5.97
C LEU A 330 -16.65 1.70 6.25
N ASN A 331 -17.07 0.91 5.25
CA ASN A 331 -17.89 -0.29 5.47
C ASN A 331 -17.21 -1.30 6.40
N GLY A 332 -15.91 -1.48 6.26
CA GLY A 332 -15.14 -2.36 7.15
C GLY A 332 -14.93 -1.80 8.55
N LEU A 333 -15.13 -0.51 8.73
CA LEU A 333 -14.99 0.22 9.99
C LEU A 333 -16.36 0.62 10.58
N ARG A 334 -17.46 0.19 9.97
CA ARG A 334 -18.83 0.61 10.34
C ARG A 334 -19.15 0.43 11.83
N LYS A 335 -18.63 -0.63 12.44
CA LYS A 335 -18.85 -0.92 13.86
C LYS A 335 -18.13 0.07 14.80
N GLU A 336 -17.14 0.77 14.28
CA GLU A 336 -16.31 1.73 15.01
C GLU A 336 -16.73 3.17 14.73
N LEU A 337 -17.64 3.41 13.76
CA LEU A 337 -18.20 4.74 13.49
C LEU A 337 -19.15 5.14 14.62
N PRO A 338 -19.19 6.43 15.00
CA PRO A 338 -20.07 6.93 16.04
C PRO A 338 -21.54 6.74 15.66
N HIS A 339 -22.34 6.36 16.64
CA HIS A 339 -23.81 6.31 16.52
C HIS A 339 -24.40 7.64 16.95
N PHE A 340 -24.98 8.35 16.00
CA PHE A 340 -25.65 9.61 16.28
C PHE A 340 -27.08 9.37 16.78
N ARG A 341 -27.44 9.98 17.93
CA ARG A 341 -28.84 10.07 18.36
C ARG A 341 -29.57 11.08 17.48
N ILE A 342 -30.86 10.86 17.22
CA ILE A 342 -31.68 11.72 16.33
C ILE A 342 -31.56 13.21 16.66
N PRO A 343 -31.67 13.67 17.93
CA PRO A 343 -31.52 15.10 18.24
C PRO A 343 -30.15 15.67 17.80
N HIS A 344 -29.07 14.92 18.00
CA HIS A 344 -27.74 15.32 17.58
C HIS A 344 -27.59 15.35 16.05
N ALA A 345 -28.18 14.38 15.35
CA ALA A 345 -28.19 14.37 13.88
C ALA A 345 -28.95 15.59 13.32
N ILE A 346 -30.06 15.97 13.92
CA ILE A 346 -30.83 17.17 13.55
C ILE A 346 -29.97 18.43 13.72
N THR A 347 -29.32 18.59 14.87
CA THR A 347 -28.44 19.73 15.13
C THR A 347 -27.34 19.84 14.08
N ILE A 348 -26.66 18.73 13.76
CA ILE A 348 -25.60 18.71 12.74
C ILE A 348 -26.15 19.13 11.38
N GLN A 349 -27.33 18.63 10.98
CA GLN A 349 -27.95 18.98 9.70
C GLN A 349 -28.36 20.45 9.66
N GLN A 350 -28.89 21.00 10.74
CA GLN A 350 -29.27 22.42 10.82
C GLN A 350 -28.04 23.33 10.76
N ASP A 351 -26.94 22.99 11.43
CA ASP A 351 -25.69 23.75 11.39
C ASP A 351 -25.05 23.73 9.99
N SER A 352 -25.27 22.67 9.19
CA SER A 352 -24.75 22.57 7.82
C SER A 352 -25.54 23.38 6.79
N LEU A 353 -26.74 23.88 7.15
CA LEU A 353 -27.58 24.74 6.32
C LEU A 353 -27.33 26.24 6.54
N ARG A 354 -26.52 26.60 7.52
CA ARG A 354 -26.08 27.96 7.83
C ARG A 354 -24.72 28.27 7.21
#